data_84e03609d2734fc542693c92d8a298a7
#
_entry.id   84e03609d2734fc542693c92d8a298a7
#
_cell.length_a   1.000
_cell.length_b   1.000
_cell.length_c   1.000
_cell.angle_alpha   90.00
_cell.angle_beta   90.00
_cell.angle_gamma   90.00
#
_symmetry.space_group_name_H-M   'P 1'
#
loop_
_entity.id
_entity.type
_entity.pdbx_description
1 polymer ?
#
loop_
_entity_poly.entity_id
_entity_poly.type
_entity_poly.pdbx_seq_one_letter_code
_entity_poly.pdbx_strand_id
1 'polypeptide(L)'
;CPVCLGMPGSLPVINRHAVELAVRAALALDCRINPISIFARKNYFYPDLPKGYQISQYEYPLAENGDILIHTSSGEKHIRIRRAHLEEDTGKLTHVIREEDACSLVDLNRAGVPLLEIVTEPDMRSVEEAKAYATTLHALLRYIGVSTCDMEKGAIRFEANVSIRQLGTVVFNTRTEIKNLNSFRAMEKAIEFEIQRQIAVVEGGGEVRQETVGWNDLTGETFSQRGKEEAHDYRYFPEPDLPPLKVDAAWTEQIRAVMPELPRNKQERFESQYGLGGYDAQILVAQPQLADFFEAVLFVDSAIPPKSLANWITGPILGWMNNHADDSMAFPLAPSHLAG
;
A
#
# COMPACT_ATOMS: atom_id res chain seq x y z
N CYS A 1 5.00 20.05 -13.96
CA CYS A 1 4.24 20.49 -15.14
C CYS A 1 3.49 21.79 -14.83
N PRO A 2 2.95 22.51 -15.84
CA PRO A 2 2.22 23.76 -15.62
C PRO A 2 1.04 23.65 -14.66
N VAL A 3 0.29 22.55 -14.71
CA VAL A 3 -0.84 22.29 -13.80
C VAL A 3 -0.37 22.19 -12.35
N CYS A 4 0.68 21.40 -12.09
CA CYS A 4 1.22 21.20 -10.73
C CYS A 4 1.80 22.48 -10.14
N LEU A 5 2.32 23.37 -11.01
CA LEU A 5 2.82 24.70 -10.62
C LEU A 5 1.71 25.74 -10.44
N GLY A 6 0.45 25.41 -10.69
CA GLY A 6 -0.66 26.35 -10.61
C GLY A 6 -0.64 27.44 -11.67
N MET A 7 -0.06 27.18 -12.85
CA MET A 7 0.04 28.17 -13.93
C MET A 7 -1.35 28.47 -14.50
N PRO A 8 -1.69 29.78 -14.72
CA PRO A 8 -2.98 30.15 -15.25
C PRO A 8 -3.28 29.51 -16.61
N GLY A 9 -4.53 29.04 -16.79
CA GLY A 9 -5.01 28.48 -18.07
C GLY A 9 -4.57 27.02 -18.31
N SER A 10 -3.84 26.39 -17.37
CA SER A 10 -3.46 24.97 -17.47
C SER A 10 -4.56 24.09 -16.89
N LEU A 11 -4.99 23.07 -17.64
CA LEU A 11 -6.02 22.12 -17.23
C LEU A 11 -5.43 20.73 -16.98
N PRO A 12 -5.91 20.00 -15.94
CA PRO A 12 -5.47 18.65 -15.65
C PRO A 12 -6.02 17.64 -16.67
N VAL A 13 -5.32 16.52 -16.82
CA VAL A 13 -5.76 15.36 -17.63
C VAL A 13 -5.54 14.09 -16.84
N ILE A 14 -6.53 13.20 -16.85
CA ILE A 14 -6.43 11.89 -16.18
C ILE A 14 -5.45 11.00 -16.94
N ASN A 15 -4.50 10.39 -16.22
CA ASN A 15 -3.59 9.41 -16.78
C ASN A 15 -4.29 8.04 -16.86
N ARG A 16 -4.54 7.54 -18.06
CA ARG A 16 -5.21 6.26 -18.30
C ARG A 16 -4.47 5.09 -17.65
N HIS A 17 -3.15 5.04 -17.75
CA HIS A 17 -2.36 3.96 -17.17
C HIS A 17 -2.45 3.95 -15.63
N ALA A 18 -2.48 5.11 -14.99
CA ALA A 18 -2.69 5.20 -13.55
C ALA A 18 -4.07 4.64 -13.13
N VAL A 19 -5.12 4.89 -13.93
CA VAL A 19 -6.44 4.29 -13.70
C VAL A 19 -6.39 2.78 -13.86
N GLU A 20 -5.72 2.26 -14.88
CA GLU A 20 -5.56 0.81 -15.12
C GLU A 20 -4.83 0.14 -13.95
N LEU A 21 -3.76 0.74 -13.43
CA LEU A 21 -3.04 0.23 -12.25
C LEU A 21 -3.91 0.29 -10.98
N ALA A 22 -4.67 1.35 -10.80
CA ALA A 22 -5.58 1.49 -9.66
C ALA A 22 -6.72 0.47 -9.69
N VAL A 23 -7.32 0.21 -10.87
CA VAL A 23 -8.33 -0.85 -11.05
C VAL A 23 -7.73 -2.22 -10.79
N ARG A 24 -6.50 -2.49 -11.27
CA ARG A 24 -5.78 -3.74 -11.01
C ARG A 24 -5.58 -3.96 -9.52
N ALA A 25 -5.12 -2.94 -8.78
CA ALA A 25 -4.96 -3.01 -7.32
C ALA A 25 -6.30 -3.27 -6.62
N ALA A 26 -7.35 -2.55 -7.02
CA ALA A 26 -8.68 -2.72 -6.44
C ALA A 26 -9.26 -4.12 -6.69
N LEU A 27 -9.06 -4.68 -7.90
CA LEU A 27 -9.47 -6.06 -8.22
C LEU A 27 -8.71 -7.09 -7.39
N ALA A 28 -7.39 -6.88 -7.17
CA ALA A 28 -6.57 -7.78 -6.35
C ALA A 28 -6.95 -7.72 -4.86
N LEU A 29 -7.56 -6.63 -4.42
CA LEU A 29 -8.11 -6.43 -3.07
C LEU A 29 -9.60 -6.78 -2.98
N ASP A 30 -10.14 -7.48 -3.97
CA ASP A 30 -11.55 -7.88 -4.06
C ASP A 30 -12.54 -6.70 -3.89
N CYS A 31 -12.12 -5.50 -4.28
CA CYS A 31 -12.97 -4.33 -4.23
C CYS A 31 -14.00 -4.33 -5.36
N ARG A 32 -15.17 -3.81 -5.05
CA ARG A 32 -16.17 -3.46 -6.06
C ARG A 32 -15.74 -2.18 -6.79
N ILE A 33 -15.53 -2.29 -8.11
CA ILE A 33 -15.24 -1.12 -8.96
C ILE A 33 -16.52 -0.32 -9.17
N ASN A 34 -16.48 0.98 -8.92
CA ASN A 34 -17.59 1.88 -9.20
C ASN A 34 -17.58 2.25 -10.69
N PRO A 35 -18.70 2.08 -11.43
CA PRO A 35 -18.75 2.35 -12.87
C PRO A 35 -18.55 3.83 -13.21
N ILE A 36 -18.82 4.71 -12.24
CA ILE A 36 -18.61 6.15 -12.33
C ILE A 36 -17.90 6.60 -11.05
N SER A 37 -16.79 7.28 -11.19
CA SER A 37 -16.14 7.98 -10.10
C SER A 37 -15.88 9.43 -10.45
N ILE A 38 -15.79 10.30 -9.45
CA ILE A 38 -15.69 11.76 -9.62
C ILE A 38 -14.48 12.25 -8.85
N PHE A 39 -13.62 12.98 -9.56
CA PHE A 39 -12.53 13.70 -8.92
C PHE A 39 -13.08 14.94 -8.22
N ALA A 40 -12.49 15.26 -7.07
CA ALA A 40 -12.82 16.41 -6.25
C ALA A 40 -11.56 17.20 -5.93
N ARG A 41 -11.71 18.48 -5.63
CA ARG A 41 -10.66 19.32 -5.08
C ARG A 41 -10.66 19.22 -3.56
N LYS A 42 -9.52 18.78 -3.00
CA LYS A 42 -9.20 18.84 -1.57
C LYS A 42 -8.41 20.12 -1.33
N ASN A 43 -9.06 21.15 -0.76
CA ASN A 43 -8.47 22.49 -0.66
C ASN A 43 -7.67 22.64 0.63
N TYR A 44 -6.39 22.91 0.52
CA TYR A 44 -5.52 23.30 1.62
C TYR A 44 -4.25 23.96 1.07
N PHE A 45 -3.65 24.85 1.88
CA PHE A 45 -2.46 25.58 1.47
C PHE A 45 -1.22 24.96 2.10
N TYR A 46 -0.28 24.56 1.24
CA TYR A 46 1.00 24.04 1.68
C TYR A 46 2.09 24.41 0.67
N PRO A 47 3.35 24.63 1.10
CA PRO A 47 4.41 25.07 0.18
C PRO A 47 4.70 24.11 -0.97
N ASP A 48 4.47 22.81 -0.80
CA ASP A 48 4.66 21.77 -1.81
C ASP A 48 3.40 21.50 -2.66
N LEU A 49 2.37 22.33 -2.51
CA LEU A 49 1.12 22.27 -3.27
C LEU A 49 0.78 23.67 -3.85
N PRO A 50 1.51 24.13 -4.89
CA PRO A 50 1.43 25.53 -5.37
C PRO A 50 0.04 25.98 -5.81
N LYS A 51 -0.81 25.07 -6.32
CA LYS A 51 -2.17 25.41 -6.76
C LYS A 51 -3.20 25.54 -5.61
N GLY A 52 -2.80 25.20 -4.38
CA GLY A 52 -3.64 25.35 -3.18
C GLY A 52 -4.74 24.29 -3.03
N TYR A 53 -4.76 23.28 -3.88
CA TYR A 53 -5.65 22.13 -3.77
C TYR A 53 -5.00 20.86 -4.33
N GLN A 54 -5.43 19.70 -3.85
CA GLN A 54 -5.05 18.39 -4.34
C GLN A 54 -6.25 17.78 -5.06
N ILE A 55 -6.05 17.27 -6.27
CA ILE A 55 -7.05 16.46 -6.97
C ILE A 55 -7.10 15.10 -6.27
N SER A 56 -8.29 14.69 -5.84
CA SER A 56 -8.54 13.46 -5.09
C SER A 56 -9.93 12.93 -5.44
N GLN A 57 -10.39 11.88 -4.78
CA GLN A 57 -11.77 11.37 -4.89
C GLN A 57 -12.35 11.27 -3.47
N TYR A 58 -13.51 11.85 -3.23
CA TYR A 58 -14.12 11.86 -1.91
C TYR A 58 -15.43 11.07 -1.85
N GLU A 59 -16.51 11.59 -2.42
CA GLU A 59 -17.83 10.95 -2.37
C GLU A 59 -17.98 9.77 -3.33
N TYR A 60 -17.29 9.83 -4.47
CA TYR A 60 -17.36 8.83 -5.55
C TYR A 60 -15.99 8.25 -5.86
N PRO A 61 -15.43 7.42 -4.96
CA PRO A 61 -14.13 6.81 -5.15
C PRO A 61 -14.15 5.80 -6.30
N LEU A 62 -12.96 5.41 -6.77
CA LEU A 62 -12.79 4.41 -7.83
C LEU A 62 -13.34 3.03 -7.42
N ALA A 63 -13.08 2.61 -6.18
CA ALA A 63 -13.48 1.30 -5.70
C ALA A 63 -13.75 1.30 -4.18
N GLU A 64 -14.58 0.35 -3.74
CA GLU A 64 -15.03 0.22 -2.35
C GLU A 64 -15.28 -1.25 -1.98
N ASN A 65 -15.41 -1.48 -0.65
CA ASN A 65 -15.87 -2.74 -0.08
C ASN A 65 -15.02 -3.94 -0.52
N GLY A 66 -13.71 -3.81 -0.39
CA GLY A 66 -12.77 -4.89 -0.64
C GLY A 66 -12.39 -5.67 0.62
N ASP A 67 -11.50 -6.62 0.42
CA ASP A 67 -11.01 -7.52 1.47
C ASP A 67 -9.56 -7.96 1.19
N ILE A 68 -8.79 -8.15 2.24
CA ILE A 68 -7.47 -8.79 2.19
C ILE A 68 -7.30 -9.74 3.36
N LEU A 69 -6.91 -10.98 3.07
CA LEU A 69 -6.60 -11.97 4.08
C LEU A 69 -5.17 -11.79 4.59
N ILE A 70 -5.01 -11.76 5.91
CA ILE A 70 -3.72 -11.74 6.58
C ILE A 70 -3.54 -12.99 7.44
N HIS A 71 -2.27 -13.37 7.66
CA HIS A 71 -1.90 -14.47 8.53
C HIS A 71 -1.11 -13.95 9.74
N THR A 72 -1.51 -14.36 10.92
CA THR A 72 -0.88 -14.00 12.20
C THR A 72 -0.62 -15.25 13.02
N SER A 73 0.07 -15.12 14.15
CA SER A 73 0.24 -16.21 15.11
C SER A 73 -1.10 -16.75 15.66
N SER A 74 -2.16 -15.95 15.63
CA SER A 74 -3.52 -16.30 16.05
C SER A 74 -4.36 -16.95 14.94
N GLY A 75 -3.83 -17.08 13.72
CA GLY A 75 -4.51 -17.62 12.55
C GLY A 75 -4.79 -16.60 11.45
N GLU A 76 -5.71 -16.95 10.59
CA GLU A 76 -6.14 -16.12 9.47
C GLU A 76 -7.16 -15.05 9.90
N LYS A 77 -7.07 -13.88 9.29
CA LYS A 77 -8.01 -12.79 9.52
C LYS A 77 -8.24 -11.97 8.27
N HIS A 78 -9.51 -11.67 8.00
CA HIS A 78 -9.93 -10.76 6.96
C HIS A 78 -9.86 -9.31 7.44
N ILE A 79 -9.22 -8.46 6.65
CA ILE A 79 -9.18 -7.01 6.83
C ILE A 79 -9.96 -6.39 5.69
N ARG A 80 -11.07 -5.74 6.01
CA ARG A 80 -11.90 -5.09 5.00
C ARG A 80 -11.25 -3.82 4.50
N ILE A 81 -11.32 -3.63 3.19
CA ILE A 81 -10.91 -2.38 2.53
C ILE A 81 -12.15 -1.52 2.36
N ARG A 82 -12.17 -0.37 3.01
CA ARG A 82 -13.27 0.57 2.90
C ARG A 82 -13.36 1.13 1.48
N ARG A 83 -12.22 1.59 0.96
CA ARG A 83 -12.12 2.20 -0.36
C ARG A 83 -10.70 2.21 -0.90
N ALA A 84 -10.60 2.26 -2.21
CA ALA A 84 -9.40 2.60 -2.94
C ALA A 84 -9.72 3.75 -3.90
N HIS A 85 -8.94 4.83 -3.85
CA HIS A 85 -9.19 6.01 -4.66
C HIS A 85 -7.92 6.63 -5.19
N LEU A 86 -8.04 7.29 -6.34
CA LEU A 86 -6.96 8.01 -6.98
C LEU A 86 -6.87 9.44 -6.49
N GLU A 87 -5.66 9.90 -6.29
CA GLU A 87 -5.33 11.29 -6.06
C GLU A 87 -4.00 11.66 -6.72
N GLU A 88 -3.60 12.90 -6.65
CA GLU A 88 -2.26 13.34 -7.01
C GLU A 88 -1.38 13.49 -5.77
N ASP A 89 -0.09 13.18 -5.90
CA ASP A 89 0.86 13.43 -4.83
C ASP A 89 1.27 14.90 -4.80
N THR A 90 1.70 15.38 -3.64
CA THR A 90 2.30 16.70 -3.45
C THR A 90 3.80 16.68 -3.73
N GLY A 91 4.45 17.81 -3.70
CA GLY A 91 5.90 17.91 -3.71
C GLY A 91 6.52 17.29 -2.45
N LYS A 92 7.78 17.55 -2.25
CA LYS A 92 8.55 17.11 -1.08
C LYS A 92 9.14 18.32 -0.37
N LEU A 93 8.97 18.37 0.96
CA LEU A 93 9.65 19.33 1.81
C LEU A 93 10.84 18.66 2.50
N THR A 94 11.99 19.33 2.47
CA THR A 94 13.17 18.94 3.23
C THR A 94 13.55 20.08 4.16
N HIS A 95 13.39 19.86 5.46
CA HIS A 95 13.79 20.83 6.47
C HIS A 95 15.29 20.77 6.69
N VAL A 96 15.95 21.91 6.58
CA VAL A 96 17.41 22.05 6.76
C VAL A 96 17.69 23.22 7.67
N ILE A 97 18.76 23.08 8.45
CA ILE A 97 19.32 24.18 9.24
C ILE A 97 20.59 24.62 8.51
N ARG A 98 20.61 25.87 8.07
CA ARG A 98 21.80 26.50 7.45
C ARG A 98 22.22 27.66 8.31
N GLU A 99 23.45 27.59 8.80
CA GLU A 99 24.01 28.59 9.73
C GLU A 99 23.13 28.72 10.99
N GLU A 100 22.43 29.85 11.16
CA GLU A 100 21.50 30.09 12.27
C GLU A 100 20.03 30.04 11.85
N ASP A 101 19.75 29.85 10.54
CA ASP A 101 18.39 29.87 10.00
C ASP A 101 17.85 28.48 9.66
N ALA A 102 16.64 28.18 10.15
CA ALA A 102 15.88 27.02 9.74
C ALA A 102 15.09 27.35 8.48
N CYS A 103 15.28 26.57 7.42
CA CYS A 103 14.52 26.73 6.18
C CYS A 103 14.01 25.39 5.64
N SER A 104 13.03 25.47 4.74
CA SER A 104 12.49 24.30 4.04
C SER A 104 12.78 24.39 2.56
N LEU A 105 13.44 23.38 2.02
CA LEU A 105 13.62 23.23 0.58
C LEU A 105 12.40 22.54 -0.01
N VAL A 106 11.84 23.12 -1.07
CA VAL A 106 10.67 22.60 -1.78
C VAL A 106 11.12 21.94 -3.06
N ASP A 107 10.86 20.64 -3.19
CA ASP A 107 11.07 19.87 -4.41
C ASP A 107 9.71 19.47 -5.00
N LEU A 108 9.42 19.99 -6.19
CA LEU A 108 8.14 19.75 -6.89
C LEU A 108 8.19 18.61 -7.90
N ASN A 109 9.28 17.83 -7.98
CA ASN A 109 9.40 16.75 -8.95
C ASN A 109 8.36 15.64 -8.75
N ARG A 110 7.86 15.45 -7.53
CA ARG A 110 6.80 14.49 -7.21
C ARG A 110 5.39 15.06 -7.37
N ALA A 111 5.23 16.38 -7.41
CA ALA A 111 3.92 17.03 -7.48
C ALA A 111 3.13 16.59 -8.74
N GLY A 112 1.89 16.14 -8.52
CA GLY A 112 1.01 15.64 -9.58
C GLY A 112 1.28 14.21 -10.05
N VAL A 113 2.21 13.48 -9.42
CA VAL A 113 2.37 12.04 -9.65
C VAL A 113 1.09 11.33 -9.17
N PRO A 114 0.50 10.42 -9.97
CA PRO A 114 -0.66 9.67 -9.53
C PRO A 114 -0.37 8.86 -8.26
N LEU A 115 -1.26 8.98 -7.29
CA LEU A 115 -1.21 8.29 -6.01
C LEU A 115 -2.50 7.49 -5.80
N LEU A 116 -2.39 6.24 -5.39
CA LEU A 116 -3.52 5.40 -4.99
C LEU A 116 -3.55 5.34 -3.46
N GLU A 117 -4.63 5.84 -2.86
CA GLU A 117 -4.88 5.68 -1.44
C GLU A 117 -5.79 4.47 -1.19
N ILE A 118 -5.35 3.57 -0.32
CA ILE A 118 -6.11 2.39 0.12
C ILE A 118 -6.42 2.55 1.60
N VAL A 119 -7.70 2.61 1.93
CA VAL A 119 -8.20 2.83 3.28
C VAL A 119 -8.88 1.58 3.80
N THR A 120 -8.43 1.07 4.95
CA THR A 120 -9.05 -0.08 5.61
C THR A 120 -10.24 0.31 6.48
N GLU A 121 -11.11 -0.65 6.78
CA GLU A 121 -11.96 -0.59 7.95
C GLU A 121 -11.10 -0.78 9.22
N PRO A 122 -11.56 -0.32 10.40
CA PRO A 122 -10.79 -0.45 11.64
C PRO A 122 -10.91 -1.87 12.22
N ASP A 123 -10.47 -2.87 11.45
CA ASP A 123 -10.58 -4.29 11.81
C ASP A 123 -9.35 -4.81 12.59
N MET A 124 -8.20 -4.17 12.44
CA MET A 124 -6.97 -4.57 13.12
C MET A 124 -7.04 -4.30 14.63
N ARG A 125 -6.51 -5.23 15.43
CA ARG A 125 -6.58 -5.24 16.91
C ARG A 125 -5.22 -5.37 17.58
N SER A 126 -4.15 -5.56 16.82
CA SER A 126 -2.79 -5.68 17.35
C SER A 126 -1.75 -5.10 16.40
N VAL A 127 -0.55 -4.86 16.93
CA VAL A 127 0.62 -4.47 16.14
C VAL A 127 0.99 -5.57 15.13
N GLU A 128 0.87 -6.85 15.52
CA GLU A 128 1.11 -7.99 14.65
C GLU A 128 0.17 -7.99 13.43
N GLU A 129 -1.13 -7.74 13.65
CA GLU A 129 -2.10 -7.64 12.56
C GLU A 129 -1.80 -6.47 11.62
N ALA A 130 -1.41 -5.32 12.15
CA ALA A 130 -1.02 -4.16 11.35
C ALA A 130 0.22 -4.45 10.49
N LYS A 131 1.23 -5.13 11.06
CA LYS A 131 2.41 -5.59 10.33
C LYS A 131 2.05 -6.60 9.25
N ALA A 132 1.26 -7.61 9.59
CA ALA A 132 0.83 -8.64 8.65
C ALA A 132 0.07 -8.02 7.47
N TYR A 133 -0.86 -7.08 7.74
CA TYR A 133 -1.56 -6.33 6.71
C TYR A 133 -0.60 -5.56 5.80
N ALA A 134 0.27 -4.74 6.36
CA ALA A 134 1.19 -3.92 5.59
C ALA A 134 2.15 -4.77 4.73
N THR A 135 2.66 -5.88 5.27
CA THR A 135 3.54 -6.81 4.56
C THR A 135 2.79 -7.52 3.42
N THR A 136 1.57 -8.00 3.68
CA THR A 136 0.74 -8.68 2.67
C THR A 136 0.36 -7.73 1.54
N LEU A 137 -0.08 -6.50 1.87
CA LEU A 137 -0.41 -5.48 0.88
C LEU A 137 0.80 -5.10 0.03
N HIS A 138 1.95 -4.87 0.66
CA HIS A 138 3.20 -4.56 -0.02
C HIS A 138 3.59 -5.66 -1.01
N ALA A 139 3.56 -6.92 -0.59
CA ALA A 139 3.87 -8.07 -1.45
C ALA A 139 2.88 -8.19 -2.61
N LEU A 140 1.57 -8.02 -2.34
CA LEU A 140 0.52 -8.07 -3.35
C LEU A 140 0.71 -7.01 -4.44
N LEU A 141 0.91 -5.75 -4.05
CA LEU A 141 1.06 -4.63 -5.01
C LEU A 141 2.31 -4.78 -5.89
N ARG A 142 3.40 -5.29 -5.33
CA ARG A 142 4.60 -5.65 -6.11
C ARG A 142 4.31 -6.79 -7.06
N TYR A 143 3.67 -7.84 -6.58
CA TYR A 143 3.38 -9.05 -7.34
C TYR A 143 2.56 -8.74 -8.60
N ILE A 144 1.53 -7.91 -8.48
CA ILE A 144 0.69 -7.53 -9.61
C ILE A 144 1.27 -6.37 -10.44
N GLY A 145 2.48 -5.90 -10.13
CA GLY A 145 3.18 -4.87 -10.91
C GLY A 145 2.54 -3.48 -10.85
N VAL A 146 1.83 -3.16 -9.78
CA VAL A 146 1.20 -1.83 -9.60
C VAL A 146 2.20 -0.81 -9.10
N SER A 147 3.12 -1.21 -8.22
CA SER A 147 4.15 -0.35 -7.66
C SER A 147 5.40 -1.16 -7.35
N THR A 148 6.56 -0.51 -7.33
CA THR A 148 7.79 -1.08 -6.77
C THR A 148 7.69 -1.24 -5.26
N CYS A 149 6.79 -0.48 -4.61
CA CYS A 149 6.60 -0.41 -3.17
C CYS A 149 7.89 -0.10 -2.38
N ASP A 150 8.84 0.60 -2.99
CA ASP A 150 10.08 1.03 -2.34
C ASP A 150 9.75 2.14 -1.33
N MET A 151 9.82 1.80 -0.03
CA MET A 151 9.51 2.74 1.05
C MET A 151 10.54 3.87 1.14
N GLU A 152 11.82 3.60 0.85
CA GLU A 152 12.88 4.59 0.92
C GLU A 152 12.73 5.65 -0.18
N LYS A 153 12.23 5.23 -1.36
CA LYS A 153 11.91 6.13 -2.47
C LYS A 153 10.50 6.75 -2.37
N GLY A 154 9.74 6.38 -1.33
CA GLY A 154 8.37 6.86 -1.12
C GLY A 154 7.35 6.32 -2.12
N ALA A 155 7.65 5.17 -2.78
CA ALA A 155 6.72 4.51 -3.69
C ALA A 155 5.54 3.83 -2.96
N ILE A 156 5.67 3.59 -1.67
CA ILE A 156 4.60 3.26 -0.76
C ILE A 156 4.81 3.97 0.57
N ARG A 157 3.74 4.42 1.19
CA ARG A 157 3.74 5.06 2.52
C ARG A 157 2.62 4.48 3.35
N PHE A 158 2.87 4.28 4.63
CA PHE A 158 1.85 3.86 5.57
C PHE A 158 1.55 4.97 6.56
N GLU A 159 0.28 5.11 6.88
CA GLU A 159 -0.21 5.94 7.96
C GLU A 159 -1.08 5.07 8.86
N ALA A 160 -0.93 5.21 10.19
CA ALA A 160 -1.69 4.42 11.13
C ALA A 160 -2.63 5.32 11.95
N ASN A 161 -3.91 4.95 12.00
CA ASN A 161 -4.88 5.55 12.92
C ASN A 161 -5.04 4.62 14.12
N VAL A 162 -4.63 5.09 15.29
CA VAL A 162 -4.64 4.31 16.54
C VAL A 162 -5.66 4.90 17.51
N SER A 163 -6.51 4.05 18.07
CA SER A 163 -7.35 4.37 19.22
C SER A 163 -7.44 3.15 20.14
N ILE A 164 -7.57 3.39 21.43
CA ILE A 164 -7.79 2.34 22.42
C ILE A 164 -9.23 2.38 22.90
N ARG A 165 -9.73 1.25 23.39
CA ARG A 165 -11.03 1.15 24.04
C ARG A 165 -11.00 0.08 25.13
N GLN A 166 -11.93 0.17 26.07
CA GLN A 166 -12.08 -0.84 27.10
C GLN A 166 -12.46 -2.18 26.48
N LEU A 167 -11.87 -3.26 26.94
CA LEU A 167 -12.15 -4.62 26.49
C LEU A 167 -13.65 -4.93 26.60
N GLY A 168 -14.23 -5.50 25.55
CA GLY A 168 -15.66 -5.81 25.48
C GLY A 168 -16.57 -4.67 25.00
N THR A 169 -16.04 -3.45 24.82
CA THR A 169 -16.81 -2.35 24.21
C THR A 169 -16.72 -2.36 22.69
N VAL A 170 -17.74 -1.82 22.02
CA VAL A 170 -17.78 -1.75 20.54
C VAL A 170 -17.56 -0.34 20.00
N VAL A 171 -17.73 0.68 20.86
CA VAL A 171 -17.57 2.09 20.47
C VAL A 171 -16.08 2.42 20.37
N PHE A 172 -15.68 3.03 19.29
CA PHE A 172 -14.32 3.54 19.10
C PHE A 172 -14.14 4.86 19.84
N ASN A 173 -13.02 4.99 20.54
CA ASN A 173 -12.61 6.25 21.14
C ASN A 173 -11.89 7.15 20.13
N THR A 174 -11.50 8.33 20.58
CA THR A 174 -10.70 9.27 19.78
C THR A 174 -9.43 8.63 19.27
N ARG A 175 -9.14 8.84 17.99
CA ARG A 175 -7.96 8.29 17.32
C ARG A 175 -6.87 9.34 17.18
N THR A 176 -5.63 8.87 17.18
CA THR A 176 -4.44 9.62 16.76
C THR A 176 -3.95 9.06 15.43
N GLU A 177 -3.62 9.92 14.49
CA GLU A 177 -3.03 9.56 13.21
C GLU A 177 -1.51 9.66 13.28
N ILE A 178 -0.82 8.57 12.97
CA ILE A 178 0.65 8.52 12.96
C ILE A 178 1.16 8.59 11.53
N LYS A 179 2.04 9.56 11.26
CA LYS A 179 2.71 9.76 9.97
C LYS A 179 4.21 9.50 10.07
N ASN A 180 4.94 9.59 8.95
CA ASN A 180 6.38 9.37 8.85
C ASN A 180 6.80 7.93 9.17
N LEU A 181 6.01 6.95 8.77
CA LEU A 181 6.30 5.53 8.95
C LEU A 181 7.12 5.02 7.75
N ASN A 182 8.44 5.23 7.81
CA ASN A 182 9.36 4.99 6.68
C ASN A 182 9.87 3.54 6.58
N SER A 183 9.45 2.66 7.47
CA SER A 183 9.75 1.23 7.45
C SER A 183 8.69 0.44 8.22
N PHE A 184 8.58 -0.86 7.96
CA PHE A 184 7.71 -1.74 8.77
C PHE A 184 8.10 -1.71 10.25
N ARG A 185 9.41 -1.67 10.56
CA ARG A 185 9.89 -1.59 11.94
C ARG A 185 9.50 -0.27 12.61
N ALA A 186 9.58 0.85 11.88
CA ALA A 186 9.13 2.16 12.39
C ALA A 186 7.62 2.13 12.66
N MET A 187 6.83 1.52 11.77
CA MET A 187 5.38 1.37 11.93
C MET A 187 5.03 0.55 13.17
N GLU A 188 5.67 -0.61 13.37
CA GLU A 188 5.46 -1.47 14.55
C GLU A 188 5.71 -0.68 15.85
N LYS A 189 6.89 -0.05 15.94
CA LYS A 189 7.29 0.72 17.14
C LYS A 189 6.37 1.91 17.39
N ALA A 190 6.01 2.63 16.34
CA ALA A 190 5.16 3.81 16.46
C ALA A 190 3.74 3.45 16.94
N ILE A 191 3.16 2.37 16.41
CA ILE A 191 1.85 1.89 16.85
C ILE A 191 1.92 1.42 18.30
N GLU A 192 2.93 0.63 18.68
CA GLU A 192 3.11 0.17 20.06
C GLU A 192 3.28 1.34 21.02
N PHE A 193 4.14 2.29 20.71
CA PHE A 193 4.34 3.50 21.53
C PHE A 193 3.03 4.27 21.70
N GLU A 194 2.28 4.48 20.63
CA GLU A 194 1.04 5.24 20.68
C GLU A 194 -0.05 4.53 21.48
N ILE A 195 -0.14 3.20 21.39
CA ILE A 195 -1.03 2.39 22.24
C ILE A 195 -0.70 2.63 23.74
N GLN A 196 0.57 2.52 24.11
CA GLN A 196 1.01 2.70 25.50
C GLN A 196 0.79 4.15 25.98
N ARG A 197 1.07 5.14 25.12
CA ARG A 197 0.79 6.55 25.42
C ARG A 197 -0.68 6.79 25.70
N GLN A 198 -1.58 6.26 24.87
CA GLN A 198 -3.02 6.42 25.03
C GLN A 198 -3.53 5.73 26.31
N ILE A 199 -3.01 4.53 26.60
CA ILE A 199 -3.33 3.82 27.86
C ILE A 199 -2.94 4.69 29.07
N ALA A 200 -1.71 5.19 29.10
CA ALA A 200 -1.23 6.02 30.21
C ALA A 200 -2.07 7.30 30.40
N VAL A 201 -2.48 7.95 29.29
CA VAL A 201 -3.37 9.12 29.34
C VAL A 201 -4.71 8.79 29.97
N VAL A 202 -5.35 7.69 29.53
CA VAL A 202 -6.68 7.30 30.01
C VAL A 202 -6.64 6.81 31.47
N GLU A 203 -5.64 6.01 31.82
CA GLU A 203 -5.45 5.54 33.22
C GLU A 203 -5.11 6.68 34.18
N GLY A 204 -4.43 7.72 33.68
CA GLY A 204 -4.18 8.97 34.40
C GLY A 204 -5.42 9.88 34.55
N GLY A 205 -6.59 9.47 34.02
CA GLY A 205 -7.84 10.27 34.05
C GLY A 205 -7.90 11.39 33.01
N GLY A 206 -6.99 11.38 32.03
CA GLY A 206 -6.99 12.30 30.90
C GLY A 206 -7.82 11.82 29.72
N GLU A 207 -7.90 12.64 28.66
CA GLU A 207 -8.58 12.33 27.41
C GLU A 207 -7.59 12.36 26.24
N VAL A 208 -7.69 11.36 25.36
CA VAL A 208 -6.93 11.33 24.11
C VAL A 208 -7.49 12.41 23.17
N ARG A 209 -6.61 13.25 22.64
CA ARG A 209 -6.98 14.28 21.65
C ARG A 209 -6.86 13.74 20.24
N GLN A 210 -7.74 14.20 19.35
CA GLN A 210 -7.64 13.92 17.93
C GLN A 210 -6.55 14.79 17.33
N GLU A 211 -5.45 14.18 16.96
CA GLU A 211 -4.27 14.87 16.43
C GLU A 211 -3.51 14.02 15.41
N THR A 212 -2.67 14.67 14.63
CA THR A 212 -1.67 14.01 13.79
C THR A 212 -0.30 14.12 14.45
N VAL A 213 0.35 12.97 14.64
CA VAL A 213 1.71 12.87 15.22
C VAL A 213 2.67 12.31 14.21
N GLY A 214 3.93 12.72 14.27
CA GLY A 214 5.03 12.12 13.52
C GLY A 214 5.76 11.10 14.39
N TRP A 215 6.36 10.09 13.75
CA TRP A 215 7.29 9.18 14.41
C TRP A 215 8.72 9.68 14.27
N ASN A 216 9.48 9.64 15.35
CA ASN A 216 10.91 9.94 15.38
C ASN A 216 11.68 8.65 15.73
N ASP A 217 12.36 8.08 14.73
CA ASP A 217 13.15 6.84 14.92
C ASP A 217 14.33 7.00 15.87
N LEU A 218 14.87 8.22 16.03
CA LEU A 218 16.05 8.48 16.88
C LEU A 218 15.67 8.49 18.36
N THR A 219 14.54 9.11 18.70
CA THR A 219 14.06 9.18 20.09
C THR A 219 13.17 7.98 20.44
N GLY A 220 12.58 7.32 19.46
CA GLY A 220 11.62 6.25 19.68
C GLY A 220 10.28 6.74 20.24
N GLU A 221 9.87 7.95 19.88
CA GLU A 221 8.67 8.60 20.39
C GLU A 221 7.85 9.25 19.28
N THR A 222 6.57 9.44 19.52
CA THR A 222 5.72 10.29 18.68
C THR A 222 5.81 11.75 19.13
N PHE A 223 5.73 12.67 18.18
CA PHE A 223 5.69 14.10 18.44
C PHE A 223 4.50 14.73 17.71
N SER A 224 3.82 15.66 18.39
CA SER A 224 2.68 16.36 17.77
C SER A 224 3.14 17.21 16.59
N GLN A 225 2.46 17.07 15.46
CA GLN A 225 2.73 17.89 14.27
C GLN A 225 1.70 19.02 14.15
N ARG A 226 0.41 18.69 14.24
CA ARG A 226 -0.69 19.66 14.18
C ARG A 226 -1.97 19.00 14.68
N GLY A 227 -2.97 19.82 15.02
CA GLY A 227 -4.33 19.32 15.18
C GLY A 227 -4.88 18.74 13.88
N LYS A 228 -5.70 17.70 13.94
CA LYS A 228 -6.30 17.06 12.75
C LYS A 228 -7.38 17.98 12.17
N GLU A 229 -7.22 18.32 10.89
CA GLU A 229 -8.27 18.99 10.12
C GLU A 229 -9.40 18.00 9.81
N GLU A 230 -10.63 18.41 10.02
CA GLU A 230 -11.81 17.64 9.65
C GLU A 230 -12.04 17.64 8.14
N ALA A 231 -12.76 16.65 7.61
CA ALA A 231 -13.02 16.56 6.16
C ALA A 231 -13.74 17.82 5.63
N HIS A 232 -14.58 18.46 6.43
CA HIS A 232 -15.24 19.72 6.07
C HIS A 232 -14.29 20.91 5.96
N ASP A 233 -13.14 20.87 6.62
CA ASP A 233 -12.11 21.94 6.52
C ASP A 233 -11.47 21.99 5.15
N TYR A 234 -11.41 20.82 4.45
CA TYR A 234 -10.93 20.75 3.07
C TYR A 234 -11.92 21.26 2.03
N ARG A 235 -13.17 21.51 2.38
CA ARG A 235 -14.19 22.08 1.51
C ARG A 235 -14.21 21.39 0.15
N TYR A 236 -14.35 20.05 0.17
CA TYR A 236 -14.40 19.25 -1.04
C TYR A 236 -15.53 19.72 -1.98
N PHE A 237 -15.22 19.79 -3.26
CA PHE A 237 -16.20 19.96 -4.33
C PHE A 237 -15.69 19.26 -5.60
N PRO A 238 -16.58 18.87 -6.53
CA PRO A 238 -16.18 18.22 -7.76
C PRO A 238 -15.16 19.05 -8.54
N GLU A 239 -14.11 18.38 -9.06
CA GLU A 239 -13.11 19.03 -9.91
C GLU A 239 -13.75 19.44 -11.24
N PRO A 240 -13.92 20.74 -11.52
CA PRO A 240 -14.68 21.20 -12.69
C PRO A 240 -13.98 20.92 -14.02
N ASP A 241 -12.66 20.76 -14.00
CA ASP A 241 -11.84 20.57 -15.18
C ASP A 241 -11.69 19.09 -15.59
N LEU A 242 -12.21 18.16 -14.77
CA LEU A 242 -12.20 16.73 -15.07
C LEU A 242 -13.62 16.20 -15.22
N PRO A 243 -13.95 15.54 -16.35
CA PRO A 243 -15.22 14.85 -16.48
C PRO A 243 -15.27 13.63 -15.53
N PRO A 244 -16.48 13.15 -15.17
CA PRO A 244 -16.61 11.90 -14.43
C PRO A 244 -15.87 10.75 -15.12
N LEU A 245 -15.05 10.05 -14.35
CA LEU A 245 -14.33 8.87 -14.83
C LEU A 245 -15.30 7.70 -14.95
N LYS A 246 -15.40 7.14 -16.14
CA LYS A 246 -16.21 5.95 -16.42
C LYS A 246 -15.30 4.73 -16.55
N VAL A 247 -15.52 3.74 -15.68
CA VAL A 247 -14.86 2.44 -15.72
C VAL A 247 -15.95 1.40 -15.91
N ASP A 248 -16.23 1.06 -17.15
CA ASP A 248 -17.28 0.09 -17.48
C ASP A 248 -16.82 -1.35 -17.22
N ALA A 249 -17.80 -2.27 -17.25
CA ALA A 249 -17.55 -3.69 -17.02
C ALA A 249 -16.60 -4.30 -18.08
N ALA A 250 -16.66 -3.83 -19.34
CA ALA A 250 -15.83 -4.34 -20.40
C ALA A 250 -14.35 -3.98 -20.18
N TRP A 251 -14.06 -2.73 -19.79
CA TRP A 251 -12.71 -2.31 -19.47
C TRP A 251 -12.19 -2.99 -18.20
N THR A 252 -13.03 -3.11 -17.17
CA THR A 252 -12.67 -3.86 -15.95
C THR A 252 -12.28 -5.30 -16.27
N GLU A 253 -13.04 -5.97 -17.15
CA GLU A 253 -12.75 -7.36 -17.53
C GLU A 253 -11.48 -7.48 -18.40
N GLN A 254 -11.21 -6.52 -19.27
CA GLN A 254 -9.96 -6.45 -20.02
C GLN A 254 -8.75 -6.35 -19.07
N ILE A 255 -8.85 -5.54 -18.01
CA ILE A 255 -7.79 -5.42 -17.01
C ILE A 255 -7.66 -6.74 -16.23
N ARG A 256 -8.78 -7.35 -15.82
CA ARG A 256 -8.79 -8.64 -15.12
C ARG A 256 -8.13 -9.75 -15.93
N ALA A 257 -8.40 -9.81 -17.23
CA ALA A 257 -7.88 -10.85 -18.11
C ALA A 257 -6.35 -10.82 -18.28
N VAL A 258 -5.70 -9.67 -18.05
CA VAL A 258 -4.25 -9.52 -18.13
C VAL A 258 -3.56 -9.51 -16.75
N MET A 259 -4.32 -9.67 -15.67
CA MET A 259 -3.73 -9.80 -14.34
C MET A 259 -3.02 -11.15 -14.18
N PRO A 260 -1.89 -11.20 -13.47
CA PRO A 260 -1.32 -12.47 -13.06
C PRO A 260 -2.27 -13.19 -12.10
N GLU A 261 -2.19 -14.51 -12.06
CA GLU A 261 -2.84 -15.29 -11.01
C GLU A 261 -2.34 -14.80 -9.64
N LEU A 262 -3.26 -14.46 -8.74
CA LEU A 262 -2.89 -13.89 -7.45
C LEU A 262 -2.13 -14.91 -6.58
N PRO A 263 -1.21 -14.48 -5.71
CA PRO A 263 -0.37 -15.38 -4.91
C PRO A 263 -1.17 -16.43 -4.14
N ARG A 264 -2.29 -16.03 -3.54
CA ARG A 264 -3.17 -16.95 -2.80
C ARG A 264 -3.73 -18.05 -3.69
N ASN A 265 -4.33 -17.69 -4.82
CA ASN A 265 -4.92 -18.67 -5.75
C ASN A 265 -3.84 -19.60 -6.31
N LYS A 266 -2.66 -19.05 -6.63
CA LYS A 266 -1.52 -19.81 -7.11
C LYS A 266 -1.00 -20.76 -6.01
N GLN A 267 -0.97 -20.34 -4.75
CA GLN A 267 -0.60 -21.19 -3.63
C GLN A 267 -1.58 -22.36 -3.46
N GLU A 268 -2.88 -22.10 -3.40
CA GLU A 268 -3.93 -23.12 -3.31
C GLU A 268 -3.85 -24.12 -4.50
N ARG A 269 -3.54 -23.60 -5.69
CA ARG A 269 -3.33 -24.43 -6.88
C ARG A 269 -2.04 -25.26 -6.78
N PHE A 270 -0.95 -24.70 -6.29
CA PHE A 270 0.30 -25.45 -6.10
C PHE A 270 0.16 -26.58 -5.07
N GLU A 271 -0.59 -26.34 -4.01
CA GLU A 271 -0.91 -27.37 -3.00
C GLU A 271 -1.79 -28.48 -3.61
N SER A 272 -2.85 -28.13 -4.32
CA SER A 272 -3.81 -29.08 -4.87
C SER A 272 -3.31 -29.79 -6.11
N GLN A 273 -2.67 -29.09 -7.06
CA GLN A 273 -2.24 -29.64 -8.35
C GLN A 273 -0.92 -30.39 -8.26
N TYR A 274 0.04 -29.85 -7.50
CA TYR A 274 1.39 -30.40 -7.41
C TYR A 274 1.68 -31.12 -6.10
N GLY A 275 0.74 -31.15 -5.15
CA GLY A 275 0.88 -31.81 -3.86
C GLY A 275 1.96 -31.19 -2.97
N LEU A 276 2.24 -29.89 -3.13
CA LEU A 276 3.22 -29.20 -2.29
C LEU A 276 2.66 -28.95 -0.90
N GLY A 277 3.55 -28.90 0.09
CA GLY A 277 3.17 -28.43 1.43
C GLY A 277 2.97 -26.90 1.42
N GLY A 278 2.09 -26.39 2.29
CA GLY A 278 1.76 -24.96 2.34
C GLY A 278 2.99 -24.05 2.48
N TYR A 279 3.98 -24.47 3.24
CA TYR A 279 5.24 -23.72 3.41
C TYR A 279 6.02 -23.57 2.10
N ASP A 280 6.21 -24.67 1.35
CA ASP A 280 6.95 -24.63 0.09
C ASP A 280 6.17 -23.82 -0.98
N ALA A 281 4.86 -24.04 -1.05
CA ALA A 281 3.98 -23.30 -1.96
C ALA A 281 4.04 -21.80 -1.67
N GLN A 282 3.96 -21.41 -0.39
CA GLN A 282 4.05 -20.00 0.03
C GLN A 282 5.36 -19.34 -0.38
N ILE A 283 6.52 -20.02 -0.21
CA ILE A 283 7.81 -19.46 -0.62
C ILE A 283 7.89 -19.30 -2.13
N LEU A 284 7.43 -20.29 -2.89
CA LEU A 284 7.44 -20.23 -4.35
C LEU A 284 6.59 -19.08 -4.90
N VAL A 285 5.39 -18.87 -4.34
CA VAL A 285 4.49 -17.83 -4.82
C VAL A 285 4.80 -16.44 -4.26
N ALA A 286 5.72 -16.32 -3.31
CA ALA A 286 6.13 -15.01 -2.77
C ALA A 286 6.76 -14.10 -3.83
N GLN A 287 7.33 -14.68 -4.87
CA GLN A 287 7.92 -13.96 -6.01
C GLN A 287 7.44 -14.57 -7.32
N PRO A 288 6.87 -13.77 -8.26
CA PRO A 288 6.39 -14.29 -9.55
C PRO A 288 7.43 -15.13 -10.27
N GLN A 289 8.69 -14.68 -10.28
CA GLN A 289 9.77 -15.34 -11.01
C GLN A 289 10.05 -16.77 -10.52
N LEU A 290 9.93 -17.01 -9.18
CA LEU A 290 10.14 -18.36 -8.62
C LEU A 290 8.99 -19.29 -9.02
N ALA A 291 7.75 -18.82 -8.94
CA ALA A 291 6.58 -19.58 -9.30
C ALA A 291 6.56 -19.91 -10.81
N ASP A 292 6.84 -18.92 -11.64
CA ASP A 292 6.86 -19.08 -13.10
C ASP A 292 8.00 -20.02 -13.52
N PHE A 293 9.17 -19.93 -12.88
CA PHE A 293 10.28 -20.84 -13.13
C PHE A 293 9.94 -22.28 -12.68
N PHE A 294 9.31 -22.47 -11.54
CA PHE A 294 8.85 -23.78 -11.09
C PHE A 294 7.92 -24.44 -12.13
N GLU A 295 6.92 -23.70 -12.61
CA GLU A 295 6.00 -24.21 -13.64
C GLU A 295 6.69 -24.43 -14.98
N ALA A 296 7.61 -23.55 -15.38
CA ALA A 296 8.35 -23.69 -16.63
C ALA A 296 9.26 -24.94 -16.62
N VAL A 297 9.89 -25.30 -15.50
CA VAL A 297 10.67 -26.53 -15.39
C VAL A 297 9.77 -27.77 -15.51
N LEU A 298 8.64 -27.81 -14.82
CA LEU A 298 7.67 -28.91 -14.93
C LEU A 298 7.05 -29.04 -16.33
N PHE A 299 6.95 -27.92 -17.06
CA PHE A 299 6.51 -27.95 -18.44
C PHE A 299 7.57 -28.57 -19.37
N VAL A 300 8.86 -28.37 -19.09
CA VAL A 300 9.97 -28.97 -19.87
C VAL A 300 10.09 -30.46 -19.57
N ASP A 301 10.00 -30.83 -18.30
CA ASP A 301 10.03 -32.25 -17.88
C ASP A 301 9.02 -32.52 -16.75
N SER A 302 7.88 -33.10 -17.12
CA SER A 302 6.82 -33.47 -16.19
C SER A 302 7.14 -34.72 -15.33
N ALA A 303 8.26 -35.40 -15.55
CA ALA A 303 8.68 -36.54 -14.74
C ALA A 303 9.40 -36.12 -13.45
N ILE A 304 9.81 -34.86 -13.35
CA ILE A 304 10.45 -34.33 -12.15
C ILE A 304 9.41 -34.29 -10.99
N PRO A 305 9.74 -34.89 -9.83
CA PRO A 305 8.84 -34.78 -8.68
C PRO A 305 8.70 -33.31 -8.23
N PRO A 306 7.48 -32.74 -8.18
CA PRO A 306 7.28 -31.33 -7.84
C PRO A 306 7.90 -30.93 -6.49
N LYS A 307 7.84 -31.80 -5.49
CA LYS A 307 8.45 -31.57 -4.18
C LYS A 307 9.98 -31.43 -4.23
N SER A 308 10.63 -32.26 -5.04
CA SER A 308 12.11 -32.19 -5.23
C SER A 308 12.48 -30.88 -5.91
N LEU A 309 11.75 -30.50 -6.95
CA LEU A 309 11.96 -29.24 -7.65
C LEU A 309 11.74 -28.03 -6.73
N ALA A 310 10.66 -28.04 -5.94
CA ALA A 310 10.40 -27.00 -4.96
C ALA A 310 11.58 -26.83 -3.98
N ASN A 311 12.11 -27.95 -3.45
CA ASN A 311 13.27 -27.93 -2.54
C ASN A 311 14.53 -27.32 -3.19
N TRP A 312 14.78 -27.59 -4.48
CA TRP A 312 15.90 -26.99 -5.21
C TRP A 312 15.73 -25.49 -5.39
N ILE A 313 14.53 -25.04 -5.74
CA ILE A 313 14.24 -23.63 -5.98
C ILE A 313 14.27 -22.84 -4.66
N THR A 314 13.59 -23.34 -3.62
CA THR A 314 13.48 -22.62 -2.33
C THR A 314 14.75 -22.70 -1.49
N GLY A 315 15.64 -23.66 -1.74
CA GLY A 315 16.92 -23.79 -1.08
C GLY A 315 18.09 -23.20 -1.88
N PRO A 316 18.80 -24.00 -2.70
CA PRO A 316 20.03 -23.56 -3.37
C PRO A 316 19.84 -22.36 -4.28
N ILE A 317 18.77 -22.31 -5.11
CA ILE A 317 18.57 -21.25 -6.09
C ILE A 317 18.21 -19.94 -5.40
N LEU A 318 17.23 -19.97 -4.49
CA LEU A 318 16.82 -18.79 -3.74
C LEU A 318 17.97 -18.27 -2.84
N GLY A 319 18.74 -19.18 -2.23
CA GLY A 319 19.92 -18.83 -1.45
C GLY A 319 21.00 -18.13 -2.31
N TRP A 320 21.21 -18.61 -3.53
CA TRP A 320 22.12 -17.95 -4.47
C TRP A 320 21.60 -16.56 -4.88
N MET A 321 20.32 -16.45 -5.23
CA MET A 321 19.69 -15.17 -5.61
C MET A 321 19.80 -14.13 -4.48
N ASN A 322 19.54 -14.51 -3.23
CA ASN A 322 19.64 -13.61 -2.09
C ASN A 322 21.06 -13.09 -1.83
N ASN A 323 22.09 -13.89 -2.19
CA ASN A 323 23.51 -13.48 -2.04
C ASN A 323 24.03 -12.65 -3.22
N HIS A 324 23.31 -12.62 -4.34
CA HIS A 324 23.72 -11.94 -5.58
C HIS A 324 22.63 -10.95 -6.04
N ALA A 325 21.82 -10.47 -5.11
CA ALA A 325 20.71 -9.56 -5.41
C ALA A 325 21.23 -8.24 -6.01
N ASP A 326 21.16 -8.16 -7.33
CA ASP A 326 21.15 -6.91 -8.09
C ASP A 326 19.76 -6.78 -8.69
N ASP A 327 19.06 -5.67 -8.47
CA ASP A 327 17.65 -5.45 -8.84
C ASP A 327 17.32 -5.63 -10.35
N SER A 328 18.33 -5.87 -11.15
CA SER A 328 18.23 -6.01 -12.61
C SER A 328 18.40 -7.43 -13.15
N MET A 329 18.65 -8.44 -12.31
CA MET A 329 18.99 -9.78 -12.80
C MET A 329 17.76 -10.57 -13.26
N ALA A 330 17.80 -11.00 -14.54
CA ALA A 330 16.99 -12.10 -15.03
C ALA A 330 17.24 -13.37 -14.17
N PHE A 331 16.27 -14.27 -14.09
CA PHE A 331 16.42 -15.53 -13.37
C PHE A 331 17.71 -16.26 -13.82
N PRO A 332 18.57 -16.72 -12.89
CA PRO A 332 19.95 -17.12 -13.21
C PRO A 332 20.07 -18.38 -14.06
N LEU A 333 18.99 -19.14 -14.22
CA LEU A 333 18.96 -20.44 -14.90
C LEU A 333 17.86 -20.48 -15.95
N ALA A 334 18.10 -21.15 -17.07
CA ALA A 334 17.03 -21.57 -17.96
C ALA A 334 16.33 -22.82 -17.38
N PRO A 335 14.99 -22.98 -17.57
CA PRO A 335 14.27 -24.17 -17.11
C PRO A 335 14.89 -25.50 -17.55
N SER A 336 15.40 -25.55 -18.78
CA SER A 336 16.08 -26.74 -19.33
C SER A 336 17.37 -27.14 -18.59
N HIS A 337 18.02 -26.23 -17.88
CA HIS A 337 19.22 -26.57 -17.10
C HIS A 337 18.91 -27.32 -15.82
N LEU A 338 17.69 -27.18 -15.31
CA LEU A 338 17.27 -27.89 -14.09
C LEU A 338 16.46 -29.15 -14.40
N ALA A 339 15.92 -29.23 -15.63
CA ALA A 339 15.19 -30.41 -16.13
C ALA A 339 16.10 -31.53 -16.65
N GLY A 340 17.38 -31.28 -16.90
CA GLY A 340 18.37 -32.26 -17.32
C GLY A 340 19.30 -32.62 -16.19
#